data_b92a5efc4485f30a53638eabb27d337e
#
_entry.id   b92a5efc4485f30a53638eabb27d337e
#
_cell.length_a   1.000
_cell.length_b   1.000
_cell.length_c   1.000
_cell.angle_alpha   90.00
_cell.angle_beta   90.00
_cell.angle_gamma   90.00
#
_symmetry.space_group_name_H-M   'P 1'
#
loop_
_entity.id
_entity.type
_entity.pdbx_description
1 polymer ?
#
loop_
_entity_poly.entity_id
_entity_poly.type
_entity_poly.pdbx_seq_one_letter_code
_entity_poly.pdbx_strand_id
1 'polypeptide(L)'
;DRHVTTMTIDDAEHYTPEQRAKIIDSYPEHEREARTKGVPSMGAGRIFPVTEESITCEPFDIPKHWPQIGGMDFGYDHPFGAVKCVWDRDADVFYVTSDYRERKATPIIHSAAVRAWGDWLPWAWPHDGLQHDKGSGEQLAQQYKAQKLNMLPERATFDDGTYCFDAFF
;
A
#
# COMPACT_ATOMS: atom_id res chain seq x y z
N ASP A 1 32.87 12.46 -4.93
CA ASP A 1 32.97 11.00 -5.01
C ASP A 1 32.58 10.40 -3.67
N ARG A 2 31.58 9.52 -3.67
CA ARG A 2 31.21 8.73 -2.49
C ARG A 2 31.84 7.35 -2.64
N HIS A 3 32.73 7.00 -1.71
CA HIS A 3 33.26 5.65 -1.61
C HIS A 3 32.37 4.83 -0.67
N VAL A 4 31.85 3.72 -1.13
CA VAL A 4 31.06 2.77 -0.33
C VAL A 4 31.89 1.50 -0.15
N THR A 5 32.12 1.13 1.10
CA THR A 5 32.77 -0.14 1.45
C THR A 5 31.70 -1.05 2.02
N THR A 6 31.53 -2.22 1.47
CA THR A 6 30.61 -3.24 1.96
C THR A 6 31.40 -4.27 2.77
N MET A 7 30.94 -4.58 3.98
CA MET A 7 31.45 -5.67 4.81
C MET A 7 30.35 -6.70 5.03
N THR A 8 30.70 -7.95 4.99
CA THR A 8 29.82 -9.09 5.26
C THR A 8 30.23 -9.74 6.58
N ILE A 9 29.40 -10.63 7.12
CA ILE A 9 29.77 -11.41 8.32
C ILE A 9 30.95 -12.34 8.03
N ASP A 10 31.18 -12.69 6.76
CA ASP A 10 32.29 -13.56 6.33
C ASP A 10 33.64 -12.82 6.39
N ASP A 11 33.63 -11.50 6.29
CA ASP A 11 34.84 -10.67 6.43
C ASP A 11 35.30 -10.52 7.88
N ALA A 12 34.47 -10.97 8.83
CA ALA A 12 34.80 -10.95 10.27
C ALA A 12 35.59 -12.21 10.67
N GLU A 13 36.89 -12.22 10.36
CA GLU A 13 37.79 -13.38 10.56
C GLU A 13 37.91 -13.85 12.02
N HIS A 14 37.58 -13.00 12.98
CA HIS A 14 37.64 -13.29 14.42
C HIS A 14 36.51 -14.18 14.94
N TYR A 15 35.46 -14.42 14.14
CA TYR A 15 34.36 -15.33 14.51
C TYR A 15 34.55 -16.72 13.93
N THR A 16 34.34 -17.76 14.74
CA THR A 16 34.28 -19.14 14.23
C THR A 16 32.99 -19.35 13.40
N PRO A 17 32.97 -20.37 12.53
CA PRO A 17 31.77 -20.71 11.77
C PRO A 17 30.52 -20.91 12.65
N GLU A 18 30.67 -21.52 13.83
CA GLU A 18 29.60 -21.75 14.79
C GLU A 18 29.09 -20.44 15.41
N GLN A 19 30.00 -19.50 15.68
CA GLN A 19 29.65 -18.19 16.19
C GLN A 19 28.91 -17.36 15.13
N ARG A 20 29.35 -17.42 13.88
CA ARG A 20 28.68 -16.76 12.75
C ARG A 20 27.26 -17.29 12.57
N ALA A 21 27.08 -18.62 12.61
CA ALA A 21 25.75 -19.23 12.52
C ALA A 21 24.82 -18.75 13.63
N LYS A 22 25.29 -18.71 14.89
CA LYS A 22 24.50 -18.18 16.00
C LYS A 22 24.12 -16.71 15.85
N ILE A 23 25.03 -15.88 15.34
CA ILE A 23 24.77 -14.47 15.08
C ILE A 23 23.68 -14.35 13.98
N ILE A 24 23.80 -15.11 12.90
CA ILE A 24 22.82 -15.13 11.80
C ILE A 24 21.45 -15.56 12.30
N ASP A 25 21.38 -16.61 13.11
CA ASP A 25 20.13 -17.13 13.67
C ASP A 25 19.47 -16.18 14.69
N SER A 26 20.25 -15.29 15.30
CA SER A 26 19.71 -14.29 16.22
C SER A 26 18.95 -13.18 15.53
N TYR A 27 19.14 -12.99 14.22
CA TYR A 27 18.42 -11.97 13.47
C TYR A 27 17.05 -12.49 13.00
N PRO A 28 16.02 -11.63 12.98
CA PRO A 28 14.76 -11.93 12.32
C PRO A 28 15.00 -12.35 10.86
N GLU A 29 14.24 -13.31 10.36
CA GLU A 29 14.45 -13.89 9.04
C GLU A 29 14.52 -12.83 7.91
N HIS A 30 13.65 -11.83 7.96
CA HIS A 30 13.60 -10.74 6.99
C HIS A 30 14.80 -9.76 7.05
N GLU A 31 15.59 -9.78 8.14
CA GLU A 31 16.80 -8.95 8.28
C GLU A 31 18.09 -9.74 8.02
N ARG A 32 18.04 -11.07 8.00
CA ARG A 32 19.24 -11.93 7.94
C ARG A 32 20.13 -11.59 6.76
N GLU A 33 19.56 -11.49 5.58
CA GLU A 33 20.34 -11.23 4.36
C GLU A 33 21.00 -9.83 4.38
N ALA A 34 20.28 -8.84 4.82
CA ALA A 34 20.80 -7.49 4.93
C ALA A 34 21.95 -7.37 5.93
N ARG A 35 21.78 -7.98 7.11
CA ARG A 35 22.77 -7.92 8.18
C ARG A 35 23.97 -8.83 7.96
N THR A 36 23.83 -9.88 7.16
CA THR A 36 24.92 -10.82 6.87
C THR A 36 25.71 -10.43 5.63
N LYS A 37 25.07 -9.94 4.58
CA LYS A 37 25.70 -9.60 3.31
C LYS A 37 26.03 -8.12 3.14
N GLY A 38 25.69 -7.27 4.12
CA GLY A 38 25.88 -5.84 4.04
C GLY A 38 25.07 -5.17 2.90
N VAL A 39 24.09 -5.87 2.37
CA VAL A 39 23.16 -5.32 1.39
C VAL A 39 22.25 -4.35 2.13
N PRO A 40 22.15 -3.07 1.74
CA PRO A 40 21.22 -2.16 2.38
C PRO A 40 19.82 -2.77 2.33
N SER A 41 19.36 -3.30 3.47
CA SER A 41 17.97 -3.70 3.58
C SER A 41 17.13 -2.43 3.52
N MET A 42 16.28 -2.33 2.53
CA MET A 42 15.21 -1.34 2.53
C MET A 42 14.19 -1.60 3.65
N GLY A 43 14.54 -2.41 4.66
CA GLY A 43 13.68 -2.89 5.72
C GLY A 43 13.49 -1.94 6.90
N ALA A 44 14.33 -0.94 7.09
CA ALA A 44 14.11 0.07 8.12
C ALA A 44 13.00 1.05 7.64
N GLY A 45 11.74 0.66 7.78
CA GLY A 45 10.58 1.44 7.37
C GLY A 45 9.51 0.65 6.61
N ARG A 46 9.72 -0.63 6.32
CA ARG A 46 8.65 -1.47 5.79
C ARG A 46 7.67 -1.83 6.92
N ILE A 47 6.42 -1.45 6.75
CA ILE A 47 5.33 -1.82 7.66
C ILE A 47 5.08 -3.33 7.57
N PHE A 48 5.18 -3.90 6.37
CA PHE A 48 5.02 -5.33 6.12
C PHE A 48 6.38 -5.94 5.74
N PRO A 49 6.91 -6.88 6.55
CA PRO A 49 8.21 -7.52 6.31
C PRO A 49 8.08 -8.69 5.30
N VAL A 50 7.51 -8.40 4.14
CA VAL A 50 7.36 -9.37 3.05
C VAL A 50 8.23 -8.98 1.86
N THR A 51 8.72 -9.94 1.11
CA THR A 51 9.48 -9.68 -0.11
C THR A 51 8.54 -9.30 -1.25
N GLU A 52 9.01 -8.50 -2.20
CA GLU A 52 8.20 -8.09 -3.35
C GLU A 52 7.81 -9.31 -4.19
N GLU A 53 8.71 -10.27 -4.35
CA GLU A 53 8.48 -11.50 -5.09
C GLU A 53 7.35 -12.36 -4.49
N SER A 54 7.13 -12.27 -3.17
CA SER A 54 6.08 -13.04 -2.49
C SER A 54 4.68 -12.44 -2.65
N ILE A 55 4.59 -11.17 -3.04
CA ILE A 55 3.33 -10.42 -3.20
C ILE A 55 3.06 -9.98 -4.63
N THR A 56 3.93 -10.33 -5.57
CA THR A 56 3.73 -10.04 -7.00
C THR A 56 3.42 -11.31 -7.77
N CYS A 57 2.63 -11.18 -8.82
CA CYS A 57 2.37 -12.26 -9.77
C CYS A 57 2.39 -11.75 -11.20
N GLU A 58 2.53 -12.66 -12.15
CA GLU A 58 2.40 -12.30 -13.56
C GLU A 58 1.00 -11.77 -13.88
N PRO A 59 0.88 -10.74 -14.73
CA PRO A 59 -0.40 -10.20 -15.15
C PRO A 59 -1.30 -11.28 -15.79
N PHE A 60 -2.57 -11.27 -15.46
CA PHE A 60 -3.57 -12.16 -16.04
C PHE A 60 -4.90 -11.45 -16.26
N ASP A 61 -5.78 -12.03 -17.06
CA ASP A 61 -7.10 -11.47 -17.31
C ASP A 61 -8.01 -11.61 -16.09
N ILE A 62 -8.45 -10.48 -15.54
CA ILE A 62 -9.33 -10.45 -14.37
C ILE A 62 -10.74 -10.91 -14.77
N PRO A 63 -11.31 -11.96 -14.14
CA PRO A 63 -12.66 -12.38 -14.38
C PRO A 63 -13.68 -11.28 -14.05
N LYS A 64 -14.63 -11.05 -14.96
CA LYS A 64 -15.60 -9.95 -14.82
C LYS A 64 -16.54 -10.09 -13.61
N HIS A 65 -16.70 -11.29 -13.08
CA HIS A 65 -17.57 -11.57 -11.94
C HIS A 65 -16.87 -11.35 -10.59
N TRP A 66 -15.57 -11.13 -10.59
CA TRP A 66 -14.85 -10.85 -9.35
C TRP A 66 -15.22 -9.46 -8.84
N PRO A 67 -15.54 -9.32 -7.54
CA PRO A 67 -15.79 -8.02 -6.93
C PRO A 67 -14.57 -7.10 -7.04
N GLN A 68 -14.86 -5.82 -7.25
CA GLN A 68 -13.81 -4.80 -7.39
C GLN A 68 -14.16 -3.56 -6.57
N ILE A 69 -13.17 -2.96 -5.94
CA ILE A 69 -13.32 -1.75 -5.14
C ILE A 69 -12.11 -0.84 -5.32
N GLY A 70 -12.34 0.46 -5.31
CA GLY A 70 -11.31 1.47 -5.15
C GLY A 70 -11.16 1.84 -3.69
N GLY A 71 -9.94 1.96 -3.21
CA GLY A 71 -9.60 2.56 -1.92
C GLY A 71 -8.85 3.86 -2.14
N MET A 72 -9.09 4.88 -1.33
CA MET A 72 -8.35 6.12 -1.40
C MET A 72 -7.94 6.62 -0.02
N ASP A 73 -6.84 7.36 0.01
CA ASP A 73 -6.34 8.10 1.15
C ASP A 73 -6.11 9.55 0.75
N PHE A 74 -6.72 10.48 1.50
CA PHE A 74 -6.70 11.89 1.14
C PHE A 74 -5.38 12.53 1.53
N GLY A 75 -4.86 13.40 0.67
CA GLY A 75 -3.63 14.12 0.94
C GLY A 75 -3.44 15.30 -0.01
N TYR A 76 -2.63 16.27 0.44
CA TYR A 76 -2.17 17.40 -0.37
C TYR A 76 -0.65 17.56 -0.25
N ASP A 77 -0.14 17.95 0.93
CA ASP A 77 1.30 17.97 1.22
C ASP A 77 1.85 16.55 1.42
N HIS A 78 1.11 15.71 2.13
CA HIS A 78 1.24 14.27 2.00
C HIS A 78 0.58 13.83 0.69
N PRO A 79 1.11 12.79 0.01
CA PRO A 79 0.52 12.38 -1.25
C PRO A 79 -0.89 11.83 -1.04
N PHE A 80 -1.80 12.21 -1.92
CA PHE A 80 -3.02 11.45 -2.16
C PHE A 80 -2.63 10.07 -2.68
N GLY A 81 -3.27 9.02 -2.20
CA GLY A 81 -3.09 7.65 -2.66
C GLY A 81 -4.43 7.03 -3.09
N ALA A 82 -4.41 6.22 -4.13
CA ALA A 82 -5.55 5.39 -4.50
C ALA A 82 -5.08 4.06 -5.04
N VAL A 83 -5.86 3.01 -4.76
CA VAL A 83 -5.63 1.66 -5.27
C VAL A 83 -6.93 1.08 -5.79
N LYS A 84 -6.84 0.21 -6.80
CA LYS A 84 -7.94 -0.63 -7.25
C LYS A 84 -7.66 -2.05 -6.84
N CYS A 85 -8.56 -2.63 -6.07
CA CYS A 85 -8.47 -4.00 -5.60
C CYS A 85 -9.53 -4.87 -6.27
N VAL A 86 -9.18 -6.12 -6.50
CA VAL A 86 -10.06 -7.17 -7.03
C VAL A 86 -9.94 -8.37 -6.10
N TRP A 87 -11.05 -9.00 -5.78
CA TRP A 87 -11.09 -10.14 -4.87
C TRP A 87 -11.47 -11.44 -5.58
N ASP A 88 -10.54 -12.40 -5.55
CA ASP A 88 -10.83 -13.79 -5.85
C ASP A 88 -11.40 -14.45 -4.58
N ARG A 89 -12.72 -14.63 -4.55
CA ARG A 89 -13.40 -15.23 -3.39
C ARG A 89 -13.10 -16.71 -3.21
N ASP A 90 -12.79 -17.40 -4.27
CA ASP A 90 -12.54 -18.85 -4.22
C ASP A 90 -11.16 -19.15 -3.61
N ALA A 91 -10.18 -18.35 -3.96
CA ALA A 91 -8.82 -18.44 -3.41
C ALA A 91 -8.61 -17.58 -2.16
N ASP A 92 -9.55 -16.70 -1.82
CA ASP A 92 -9.44 -15.66 -0.78
C ASP A 92 -8.20 -14.77 -0.96
N VAL A 93 -7.99 -14.32 -2.19
CA VAL A 93 -6.83 -13.50 -2.58
C VAL A 93 -7.27 -12.14 -3.11
N PHE A 94 -6.67 -11.07 -2.58
CA PHE A 94 -6.86 -9.71 -3.07
C PHE A 94 -5.72 -9.32 -4.01
N TYR A 95 -6.08 -8.88 -5.20
CA TYR A 95 -5.14 -8.35 -6.19
C TYR A 95 -5.24 -6.84 -6.27
N VAL A 96 -4.12 -6.14 -6.11
CA VAL A 96 -4.02 -4.72 -6.44
C VAL A 96 -3.70 -4.61 -7.93
N THR A 97 -4.64 -4.10 -8.70
CA THR A 97 -4.55 -4.07 -10.17
C THR A 97 -4.19 -2.70 -10.73
N SER A 98 -4.32 -1.66 -9.93
CA SER A 98 -3.94 -0.30 -10.30
C SER A 98 -3.62 0.50 -9.05
N ASP A 99 -2.68 1.43 -9.17
CA ASP A 99 -2.35 2.39 -8.14
C ASP A 99 -2.20 3.80 -8.73
N TYR A 100 -2.40 4.80 -7.90
CA TYR A 100 -2.19 6.20 -8.21
C TYR A 100 -1.72 6.94 -6.98
N ARG A 101 -0.70 7.77 -7.13
CA ARG A 101 -0.15 8.58 -6.05
C ARG A 101 0.31 9.93 -6.58
N GLU A 102 -0.21 11.01 -5.98
CA GLU A 102 0.14 12.36 -6.41
C GLU A 102 0.15 13.34 -5.23
N ARG A 103 0.98 14.37 -5.29
CA ARG A 103 1.06 15.45 -4.30
C ARG A 103 0.61 16.77 -4.92
N LYS A 104 0.12 17.68 -4.09
CA LYS A 104 -0.21 19.06 -4.45
C LYS A 104 -1.18 19.16 -5.63
N ALA A 105 -2.06 18.17 -5.74
CA ALA A 105 -3.12 18.14 -6.71
C ALA A 105 -4.50 18.26 -6.04
N THR A 106 -5.48 18.67 -6.81
CA THR A 106 -6.85 18.91 -6.33
C THR A 106 -7.74 17.68 -6.50
N PRO A 107 -8.89 17.58 -5.81
CA PRO A 107 -9.85 16.50 -6.01
C PRO A 107 -10.27 16.31 -7.48
N ILE A 108 -10.28 17.37 -8.29
CA ILE A 108 -10.59 17.31 -9.72
C ILE A 108 -9.52 16.50 -10.47
N ILE A 109 -8.24 16.76 -10.19
CA ILE A 109 -7.12 16.07 -10.84
C ILE A 109 -7.10 14.61 -10.43
N HIS A 110 -7.20 14.33 -9.12
CA HIS A 110 -7.25 12.96 -8.61
C HIS A 110 -8.41 12.18 -9.19
N SER A 111 -9.61 12.74 -9.17
CA SER A 111 -10.80 12.09 -9.72
C SER A 111 -10.69 11.84 -11.22
N ALA A 112 -10.08 12.75 -11.99
CA ALA A 112 -9.84 12.54 -13.41
C ALA A 112 -8.89 11.36 -13.67
N ALA A 113 -7.84 11.22 -12.87
CA ALA A 113 -6.87 10.12 -12.97
C ALA A 113 -7.52 8.76 -12.67
N VAL A 114 -8.21 8.64 -11.52
CA VAL A 114 -8.75 7.34 -11.08
C VAL A 114 -10.03 6.94 -11.80
N ARG A 115 -10.77 7.87 -12.42
CA ARG A 115 -11.97 7.56 -13.19
C ARG A 115 -11.70 6.64 -14.39
N ALA A 116 -10.48 6.65 -14.92
CA ALA A 116 -10.07 5.72 -15.97
C ALA A 116 -10.18 4.25 -15.57
N TRP A 117 -10.25 3.95 -14.27
CA TRP A 117 -10.39 2.58 -13.75
C TRP A 117 -11.83 2.04 -13.81
N GLY A 118 -12.80 2.90 -14.08
CA GLY A 118 -14.21 2.59 -14.28
C GLY A 118 -15.14 3.53 -13.51
N ASP A 119 -16.09 4.13 -14.19
CA ASP A 119 -17.10 5.02 -13.56
C ASP A 119 -18.03 4.29 -12.59
N TRP A 120 -18.13 2.97 -12.73
CA TRP A 120 -18.93 2.08 -11.90
C TRP A 120 -18.24 1.68 -10.60
N LEU A 121 -16.90 1.88 -10.48
CA LEU A 121 -16.10 1.40 -9.36
C LEU A 121 -16.54 2.07 -8.05
N PRO A 122 -16.97 1.31 -7.01
CA PRO A 122 -17.24 1.88 -5.71
C PRO A 122 -15.93 2.27 -5.03
N TRP A 123 -15.96 3.39 -4.29
CA TRP A 123 -14.79 3.96 -3.63
C TRP A 123 -14.94 3.96 -2.12
N ALA A 124 -14.08 3.22 -1.43
CA ALA A 124 -13.89 3.30 0.01
C ALA A 124 -13.01 4.51 0.34
N TRP A 125 -13.34 5.22 1.41
CA TRP A 125 -12.67 6.43 1.82
C TRP A 125 -12.53 6.52 3.35
N PRO A 126 -11.46 7.14 3.89
CA PRO A 126 -11.16 7.19 5.31
C PRO A 126 -11.94 8.29 6.05
N HIS A 127 -11.77 8.31 7.39
CA HIS A 127 -12.47 9.25 8.28
C HIS A 127 -12.22 10.73 7.95
N ASP A 128 -11.04 11.09 7.49
CA ASP A 128 -10.69 12.47 7.13
C ASP A 128 -11.49 13.01 5.94
N GLY A 129 -12.17 12.16 5.17
CA GLY A 129 -13.17 12.60 4.20
C GLY A 129 -14.32 13.44 4.80
N LEU A 130 -14.53 13.35 6.12
CA LEU A 130 -15.50 14.18 6.85
C LEU A 130 -14.95 15.56 7.22
N GLN A 131 -13.64 15.79 7.10
CA GLN A 131 -13.05 17.09 7.36
C GLN A 131 -13.53 18.10 6.32
N HIS A 132 -13.78 19.34 6.81
CA HIS A 132 -14.19 20.42 5.95
C HIS A 132 -12.95 21.14 5.39
N ASP A 133 -12.96 21.36 4.11
CA ASP A 133 -11.95 22.19 3.45
C ASP A 133 -12.08 23.65 3.95
N LYS A 134 -10.95 24.25 4.32
CA LYS A 134 -10.91 25.61 4.89
C LYS A 134 -11.30 26.70 3.89
N GLY A 135 -11.21 26.43 2.60
CA GLY A 135 -11.52 27.39 1.55
C GLY A 135 -12.98 27.33 1.10
N SER A 136 -13.51 26.13 0.88
CA SER A 136 -14.89 25.92 0.40
C SER A 136 -15.91 25.66 1.52
N GLY A 137 -15.47 25.19 2.68
CA GLY A 137 -16.35 24.73 3.75
C GLY A 137 -17.03 23.38 3.47
N GLU A 138 -16.74 22.76 2.31
CA GLU A 138 -17.28 21.45 1.93
C GLU A 138 -16.48 20.32 2.55
N GLN A 139 -17.15 19.21 2.88
CA GLN A 139 -16.46 17.99 3.28
C GLN A 139 -15.65 17.44 2.11
N LEU A 140 -14.44 16.94 2.40
CA LEU A 140 -13.52 16.47 1.39
C LEU A 140 -14.12 15.32 0.56
N ALA A 141 -14.80 14.36 1.18
CA ALA A 141 -15.49 13.28 0.47
C ALA A 141 -16.57 13.80 -0.49
N GLN A 142 -17.27 14.89 -0.15
CA GLN A 142 -18.30 15.50 -1.01
C GLN A 142 -17.68 16.12 -2.25
N GLN A 143 -16.48 16.69 -2.17
CA GLN A 143 -15.76 17.23 -3.32
C GLN A 143 -15.46 16.12 -4.33
N TYR A 144 -15.05 14.93 -3.89
CA TYR A 144 -14.83 13.77 -4.77
C TYR A 144 -16.14 13.23 -5.35
N LYS A 145 -17.20 13.17 -4.54
CA LYS A 145 -18.54 12.80 -5.01
C LYS A 145 -19.05 13.76 -6.08
N ALA A 146 -18.81 15.07 -5.94
CA ALA A 146 -19.16 16.08 -6.95
C ALA A 146 -18.42 15.84 -8.28
N GLN A 147 -17.24 15.19 -8.24
CA GLN A 147 -16.52 14.76 -9.44
C GLN A 147 -17.04 13.44 -10.03
N LYS A 148 -18.22 12.97 -9.59
CA LYS A 148 -18.89 11.73 -10.07
C LYS A 148 -18.13 10.43 -9.77
N LEU A 149 -17.30 10.41 -8.73
CA LEU A 149 -16.83 9.14 -8.19
C LEU A 149 -17.97 8.48 -7.40
N ASN A 150 -18.11 7.16 -7.57
CA ASN A 150 -19.10 6.35 -6.86
C ASN A 150 -18.61 6.11 -5.41
N MET A 151 -18.59 7.18 -4.62
CA MET A 151 -18.17 7.13 -3.22
C MET A 151 -19.15 6.29 -2.40
N LEU A 152 -18.66 5.36 -1.60
CA LEU A 152 -19.50 4.61 -0.67
C LEU A 152 -20.25 5.58 0.27
N PRO A 153 -21.48 5.24 0.69
CA PRO A 153 -22.31 6.14 1.49
C PRO A 153 -21.68 6.47 2.84
N GLU A 154 -20.94 5.49 3.39
CA GLU A 154 -20.25 5.61 4.66
C GLU A 154 -18.73 5.47 4.45
N ARG A 155 -17.98 6.09 5.36
CA ARG A 155 -16.53 5.93 5.40
C ARG A 155 -16.15 4.50 5.78
N ALA A 156 -14.97 4.08 5.36
CA ALA A 156 -14.37 2.86 5.87
C ALA A 156 -14.11 3.03 7.38
N THR A 157 -14.51 2.04 8.15
CA THR A 157 -14.26 1.98 9.60
C THR A 157 -13.33 0.83 9.90
N PHE A 158 -12.51 1.01 10.94
CA PHE A 158 -11.75 -0.07 11.53
C PHE A 158 -12.55 -0.58 12.72
N ASP A 159 -12.88 -1.86 12.71
CA ASP A 159 -13.33 -2.55 13.90
C ASP A 159 -12.13 -3.34 14.45
N ASP A 160 -11.77 -3.09 15.70
CA ASP A 160 -10.60 -3.68 16.40
C ASP A 160 -9.24 -3.56 15.65
N GLY A 161 -9.06 -2.51 14.85
CA GLY A 161 -7.85 -2.28 14.06
C GLY A 161 -7.76 -3.10 12.76
N THR A 162 -8.82 -3.80 12.40
CA THR A 162 -8.94 -4.56 11.16
C THR A 162 -9.83 -3.81 10.18
N TYR A 163 -9.45 -3.78 8.89
CA TYR A 163 -10.34 -3.28 7.84
C TYR A 163 -11.52 -4.23 7.68
N CYS A 164 -12.73 -3.75 7.90
CA CYS A 164 -13.95 -4.50 7.60
C CYS A 164 -14.22 -4.46 6.08
N PHE A 165 -13.53 -5.30 5.32
CA PHE A 165 -13.83 -5.49 3.91
C PHE A 165 -15.18 -6.22 3.70
N ASP A 166 -15.63 -7.02 4.67
CA ASP A 166 -16.87 -7.80 4.59
C ASP A 166 -18.14 -6.94 4.46
N ALA A 167 -18.09 -5.66 4.81
CA ALA A 167 -19.23 -4.76 4.71
C ALA A 167 -19.48 -4.23 3.28
N PHE A 168 -18.56 -4.47 2.35
CA PHE A 168 -18.58 -3.86 1.01
C PHE A 168 -18.78 -4.88 -0.12
N PHE A 169 -18.88 -6.20 0.20
CA PHE A 169 -19.05 -7.26 -0.80
C PHE A 169 -20.27 -8.14 -0.55
#